data_3c4c06630f7dc7aa3fe0f53809779673
#
_entry.id   3c4c06630f7dc7aa3fe0f53809779673
#
_cell.length_a   1.000
_cell.length_b   1.000
_cell.length_c   1.000
_cell.angle_alpha   90.00
_cell.angle_beta   90.00
_cell.angle_gamma   90.00
#
_symmetry.space_group_name_H-M   'P 1'
#
loop_
_entity.id
_entity.type
_entity.pdbx_description
1 polymer ?
#
loop_
_entity_poly.entity_id
_entity_poly.type
_entity_poly.pdbx_seq_one_letter_code
_entity_poly.pdbx_strand_id
1 'polypeptide(L)'
;MFNDSTIEEINDAMEKAWQAFLLYRKFSLKQRAGFMHAVAKELESLGDELLQTAQEETHLSEARLKNEKARTVFQLNNYADACERGEWLEARIDTAIPDRNPPKPDLRKMLIPLGPVVVFGAANFPFAYSTAGGDTACAFAAGCPVIVKAHPAHARTSELVANAVLKAAENCKMPAGIFAHMHGAGNEVGEALVKHPLTKAVGFTGSFLGGKQLFDWANQRRAPIPVFAEMSSINPVFLLPEKLKASVVDVAKLYAGSITLGVGQFCTNPGLIIGIDNEDLEMFIQTLGEEIKKTSPGEMLHTGIFKNYVERRANALSQENVETIATSETEPLLNEGAPTIASATAQAFINNPVLHQEVFGPYSLVIRCNDLDEMIDVTKHIEGQLTATLMATENDMRSHGKLLEYIEEVCGRFILNGVPTGVEVCLSMQHGGPFPATTDSRFTSVGADGIKRFARPICYQNWSNEFLPDEIKNENPLGIWRTVNDKLSNGSIV
;
A
#
# COMPACT_ATOMS: atom_id res chain seq x y z
N MET A 1 25.46 12.35 6.05
CA MET A 1 25.19 10.93 5.71
C MET A 1 25.05 10.20 7.03
N PHE A 2 23.98 9.46 7.26
CA PHE A 2 23.79 8.67 8.47
C PHE A 2 24.59 7.38 8.37
N ASN A 3 25.11 6.91 9.50
CA ASN A 3 25.74 5.59 9.57
C ASN A 3 24.64 4.52 9.66
N ASP A 4 24.91 3.33 9.15
CA ASP A 4 24.04 2.18 9.31
C ASP A 4 23.99 1.79 10.80
N SER A 5 22.79 1.46 11.28
CA SER A 5 22.57 1.00 12.64
C SER A 5 23.30 -0.32 12.88
N THR A 6 23.98 -0.42 14.03
CA THR A 6 24.71 -1.61 14.45
C THR A 6 23.78 -2.72 14.92
N ILE A 7 24.26 -3.94 14.95
CA ILE A 7 23.52 -5.09 15.50
C ILE A 7 23.19 -4.88 17.00
N GLU A 8 24.07 -4.21 17.73
CA GLU A 8 23.86 -3.90 19.15
C GLU A 8 22.71 -2.90 19.32
N GLU A 9 22.67 -1.82 18.52
CA GLU A 9 21.55 -0.85 18.51
C GLU A 9 20.23 -1.50 18.10
N ILE A 10 20.24 -2.40 17.12
CA ILE A 10 19.06 -3.16 16.72
C ILE A 10 18.55 -4.04 17.86
N ASN A 11 19.42 -4.79 18.51
CA ASN A 11 19.05 -5.65 19.64
C ASN A 11 18.47 -4.83 20.80
N ASP A 12 19.11 -3.72 21.18
CA ASP A 12 18.62 -2.83 22.24
C ASP A 12 17.24 -2.24 21.91
N ALA A 13 17.05 -1.75 20.68
CA ALA A 13 15.77 -1.23 20.24
C ALA A 13 14.65 -2.30 20.25
N MET A 14 14.97 -3.52 19.80
CA MET A 14 14.01 -4.62 19.77
C MET A 14 13.63 -5.10 21.17
N GLU A 15 14.58 -5.13 22.10
CA GLU A 15 14.29 -5.46 23.49
C GLU A 15 13.44 -4.39 24.16
N LYS A 16 13.76 -3.10 23.97
CA LYS A 16 12.94 -1.97 24.45
C LYS A 16 11.52 -2.02 23.86
N ALA A 17 11.41 -2.32 22.55
CA ALA A 17 10.11 -2.47 21.91
C ALA A 17 9.31 -3.64 22.50
N TRP A 18 9.96 -4.75 22.84
CA TRP A 18 9.26 -5.85 23.51
C TRP A 18 8.75 -5.47 24.89
N GLN A 19 9.54 -4.76 25.69
CA GLN A 19 9.09 -4.25 27.00
C GLN A 19 7.96 -3.24 26.85
N ALA A 20 8.07 -2.33 25.87
CA ALA A 20 6.99 -1.40 25.54
C ALA A 20 5.70 -2.13 25.14
N PHE A 21 5.79 -3.21 24.37
CA PHE A 21 4.65 -4.02 23.96
C PHE A 21 3.88 -4.59 25.17
N LEU A 22 4.58 -5.12 26.16
CA LEU A 22 3.96 -5.71 27.36
C LEU A 22 3.11 -4.68 28.15
N LEU A 23 3.43 -3.41 28.01
CA LEU A 23 2.68 -2.29 28.59
C LEU A 23 1.61 -1.77 27.64
N TYR A 24 2.01 -1.42 26.39
CA TYR A 24 1.15 -0.74 25.43
C TYR A 24 -0.05 -1.60 24.98
N ARG A 25 0.11 -2.90 24.88
CA ARG A 25 -1.01 -3.82 24.60
C ARG A 25 -2.19 -3.72 25.56
N LYS A 26 -1.95 -3.15 26.76
CA LYS A 26 -2.97 -2.94 27.81
C LYS A 26 -3.59 -1.54 27.75
N PHE A 27 -3.07 -0.65 26.91
CA PHE A 27 -3.62 0.69 26.75
C PHE A 27 -5.00 0.60 26.11
N SER A 28 -5.94 1.42 26.62
CA SER A 28 -7.28 1.52 26.04
C SER A 28 -7.23 2.03 24.61
N LEU A 29 -8.26 1.74 23.84
CA LEU A 29 -8.41 2.24 22.46
C LEU A 29 -8.29 3.77 22.42
N LYS A 30 -8.89 4.46 23.39
CA LYS A 30 -8.81 5.92 23.52
C LYS A 30 -7.39 6.43 23.79
N GLN A 31 -6.60 5.74 24.59
CA GLN A 31 -5.20 6.13 24.82
C GLN A 31 -4.34 5.95 23.57
N ARG A 32 -4.56 4.87 22.80
CA ARG A 32 -3.87 4.64 21.51
C ARG A 32 -4.27 5.70 20.50
N ALA A 33 -5.57 6.00 20.38
CA ALA A 33 -6.08 7.07 19.51
C ALA A 33 -5.48 8.43 19.89
N GLY A 34 -5.48 8.78 21.16
CA GLY A 34 -4.87 10.01 21.67
C GLY A 34 -3.39 10.17 21.31
N PHE A 35 -2.63 9.07 21.34
CA PHE A 35 -1.23 9.08 20.90
C PHE A 35 -1.11 9.36 19.39
N MET A 36 -1.91 8.71 18.53
CA MET A 36 -1.89 8.94 17.09
C MET A 36 -2.33 10.37 16.73
N HIS A 37 -3.33 10.95 17.41
CA HIS A 37 -3.70 12.36 17.27
C HIS A 37 -2.55 13.29 17.67
N ALA A 38 -1.80 12.95 18.73
CA ALA A 38 -0.62 13.71 19.10
C ALA A 38 0.49 13.64 18.05
N VAL A 39 0.73 12.47 17.45
CA VAL A 39 1.66 12.32 16.32
C VAL A 39 1.22 13.18 15.15
N ALA A 40 -0.05 13.14 14.77
CA ALA A 40 -0.61 13.97 13.70
C ALA A 40 -0.37 15.47 13.95
N LYS A 41 -0.61 15.93 15.19
CA LYS A 41 -0.40 17.33 15.60
C LYS A 41 1.08 17.73 15.54
N GLU A 42 2.00 16.89 16.02
CA GLU A 42 3.43 17.17 15.95
C GLU A 42 3.91 17.19 14.49
N LEU A 43 3.44 16.27 13.65
CA LEU A 43 3.75 16.27 12.21
C LEU A 43 3.20 17.52 11.51
N GLU A 44 1.98 17.95 11.82
CA GLU A 44 1.39 19.17 11.28
C GLU A 44 2.20 20.40 11.65
N SER A 45 2.74 20.46 12.88
CA SER A 45 3.53 21.56 13.39
C SER A 45 4.93 21.67 12.75
N LEU A 46 5.42 20.62 12.09
CA LEU A 46 6.67 20.70 11.34
C LEU A 46 6.46 21.66 10.15
N GLY A 47 7.21 22.76 10.15
CA GLY A 47 7.08 23.84 9.19
C GLY A 47 7.77 23.56 7.85
N ASP A 48 8.26 24.66 7.26
CA ASP A 48 8.90 24.64 5.93
C ASP A 48 10.19 23.82 5.90
N GLU A 49 10.90 23.66 7.01
CA GLU A 49 12.11 22.84 7.10
C GLU A 49 11.85 21.39 6.63
N LEU A 50 10.74 20.79 7.07
CA LEU A 50 10.39 19.44 6.62
C LEU A 50 10.16 19.36 5.11
N LEU A 51 9.43 20.34 4.56
CA LEU A 51 9.11 20.38 3.13
C LEU A 51 10.36 20.62 2.28
N GLN A 52 11.22 21.55 2.69
CA GLN A 52 12.47 21.85 2.01
C GLN A 52 13.41 20.65 2.04
N THR A 53 13.58 20.01 3.21
CA THR A 53 14.40 18.81 3.34
C THR A 53 13.89 17.67 2.46
N ALA A 54 12.58 17.45 2.44
CA ALA A 54 11.97 16.42 1.60
C ALA A 54 12.13 16.73 0.10
N GLN A 55 12.01 17.99 -0.31
CA GLN A 55 12.21 18.43 -1.68
C GLN A 55 13.67 18.22 -2.13
N GLU A 56 14.65 18.58 -1.30
CA GLU A 56 16.08 18.37 -1.57
C GLU A 56 16.43 16.88 -1.72
N GLU A 57 15.78 16.00 -0.95
CA GLU A 57 16.10 14.56 -0.95
C GLU A 57 15.33 13.76 -2.01
N THR A 58 14.15 14.25 -2.45
CA THR A 58 13.24 13.46 -3.31
C THR A 58 12.95 14.10 -4.66
N HIS A 59 13.34 15.36 -4.87
CA HIS A 59 13.03 16.15 -6.06
C HIS A 59 11.52 16.32 -6.34
N LEU A 60 10.66 15.96 -5.36
CA LEU A 60 9.22 16.14 -5.45
C LEU A 60 8.86 17.63 -5.32
N SER A 61 7.85 18.07 -6.07
CA SER A 61 7.41 19.47 -5.99
C SER A 61 6.85 19.81 -4.61
N GLU A 62 7.03 21.04 -4.20
CA GLU A 62 6.50 21.56 -2.93
C GLU A 62 4.99 21.34 -2.79
N ALA A 63 4.23 21.56 -3.86
CA ALA A 63 2.79 21.35 -3.89
C ALA A 63 2.42 19.88 -3.60
N ARG A 64 3.15 18.93 -4.18
CA ARG A 64 2.96 17.51 -3.90
C ARG A 64 3.29 17.17 -2.46
N LEU A 65 4.41 17.65 -1.94
CA LEU A 65 4.84 17.39 -0.56
C LEU A 65 3.86 17.99 0.46
N LYS A 66 3.33 19.20 0.22
CA LYS A 66 2.27 19.81 1.05
C LYS A 66 1.01 18.93 1.08
N ASN A 67 0.57 18.46 -0.08
CA ASN A 67 -0.60 17.60 -0.19
C ASN A 67 -0.36 16.24 0.50
N GLU A 68 0.83 15.67 0.36
CA GLU A 68 1.18 14.39 0.98
C GLU A 68 1.28 14.52 2.51
N LYS A 69 1.87 15.62 3.02
CA LYS A 69 1.89 15.91 4.46
C LYS A 69 0.47 16.02 5.02
N ALA A 70 -0.41 16.81 4.35
CA ALA A 70 -1.80 16.95 4.76
C ALA A 70 -2.54 15.58 4.76
N ARG A 71 -2.31 14.76 3.73
CA ARG A 71 -2.83 13.39 3.65
C ARG A 71 -2.32 12.53 4.81
N THR A 72 -1.05 12.63 5.17
CA THR A 72 -0.47 11.84 6.27
C THR A 72 -1.09 12.21 7.62
N VAL A 73 -1.28 13.51 7.87
CA VAL A 73 -1.99 14.01 9.06
C VAL A 73 -3.44 13.50 9.09
N PHE A 74 -4.15 13.61 7.97
CA PHE A 74 -5.51 13.07 7.84
C PHE A 74 -5.55 11.56 8.12
N GLN A 75 -4.61 10.81 7.55
CA GLN A 75 -4.51 9.36 7.70
C GLN A 75 -4.28 8.95 9.16
N LEU A 76 -3.37 9.62 9.88
CA LEU A 76 -3.13 9.39 11.30
C LEU A 76 -4.40 9.63 12.13
N ASN A 77 -5.13 10.72 11.88
CA ASN A 77 -6.40 11.02 12.55
C ASN A 77 -7.48 9.98 12.21
N ASN A 78 -7.60 9.59 10.95
CA ASN A 78 -8.58 8.57 10.51
C ASN A 78 -8.35 7.21 11.19
N TYR A 79 -7.08 6.78 11.30
CA TYR A 79 -6.75 5.54 12.01
C TYR A 79 -6.92 5.66 13.53
N ALA A 80 -6.68 6.83 14.12
CA ALA A 80 -6.97 7.10 15.51
C ALA A 80 -8.47 6.95 15.82
N ASP A 81 -9.30 7.57 15.00
CA ASP A 81 -10.76 7.48 15.13
C ASP A 81 -11.26 6.03 14.92
N ALA A 82 -10.71 5.32 13.94
CA ALA A 82 -11.03 3.92 13.70
C ALA A 82 -10.58 3.02 14.85
N CYS A 83 -9.42 3.31 15.44
CA CYS A 83 -8.93 2.62 16.64
C CYS A 83 -9.92 2.77 17.79
N GLU A 84 -10.39 4.00 18.08
CA GLU A 84 -11.29 4.29 19.20
C GLU A 84 -12.67 3.66 18.97
N ARG A 85 -13.21 3.64 17.74
CA ARG A 85 -14.47 2.97 17.42
C ARG A 85 -14.45 1.46 17.67
N GLY A 86 -13.30 0.81 17.58
CA GLY A 86 -13.11 -0.59 17.94
C GLY A 86 -13.70 -1.64 16.98
N GLU A 87 -14.29 -1.25 15.84
CA GLU A 87 -14.88 -2.18 14.87
C GLU A 87 -13.85 -3.16 14.30
N TRP A 88 -12.61 -2.71 14.14
CA TRP A 88 -11.49 -3.52 13.66
C TRP A 88 -11.15 -4.72 14.56
N LEU A 89 -11.57 -4.69 15.85
CA LEU A 89 -11.37 -5.79 16.78
C LEU A 89 -12.16 -7.04 16.43
N GLU A 90 -13.18 -6.91 15.60
CA GLU A 90 -14.08 -8.02 15.21
C GLU A 90 -14.62 -8.79 16.41
N ALA A 91 -15.01 -8.06 17.48
CA ALA A 91 -15.50 -8.65 18.71
C ALA A 91 -16.77 -9.47 18.48
N ARG A 92 -16.73 -10.77 18.80
CA ARG A 92 -17.84 -11.71 18.63
C ARG A 92 -18.09 -12.48 19.92
N ILE A 93 -19.35 -12.62 20.29
CA ILE A 93 -19.79 -13.29 21.53
C ILE A 93 -20.89 -14.26 21.19
N ASP A 94 -20.68 -15.51 21.47
CA ASP A 94 -21.63 -16.61 21.37
C ASP A 94 -21.90 -17.13 22.76
N THR A 95 -23.05 -16.77 23.36
CA THR A 95 -23.43 -17.18 24.71
C THR A 95 -23.67 -18.68 24.80
N ALA A 96 -23.49 -19.26 25.99
CA ALA A 96 -23.75 -20.67 26.24
C ALA A 96 -25.21 -21.08 25.95
N ILE A 97 -25.43 -22.29 25.50
CA ILE A 97 -26.74 -22.95 25.39
C ILE A 97 -26.66 -24.32 26.09
N PRO A 98 -26.84 -24.35 27.44
CA PRO A 98 -26.64 -25.56 28.20
C PRO A 98 -27.57 -26.72 27.81
N ASP A 99 -28.79 -26.40 27.46
CA ASP A 99 -29.84 -27.37 27.14
C ASP A 99 -29.79 -27.92 25.71
N ARG A 100 -28.88 -27.43 24.89
CA ARG A 100 -28.62 -27.99 23.54
C ARG A 100 -27.89 -29.34 23.64
N ASN A 101 -28.18 -30.24 22.74
CA ASN A 101 -27.44 -31.53 22.65
C ASN A 101 -26.56 -31.59 21.36
N PRO A 102 -25.21 -31.60 21.46
CA PRO A 102 -24.41 -31.38 22.66
C PRO A 102 -24.53 -29.94 23.18
N PRO A 103 -24.28 -29.66 24.47
CA PRO A 103 -24.30 -28.31 25.02
C PRO A 103 -23.34 -27.38 24.31
N LYS A 104 -23.74 -26.12 24.06
CA LYS A 104 -22.86 -25.09 23.50
C LYS A 104 -22.16 -24.33 24.63
N PRO A 105 -20.83 -24.26 24.66
CA PRO A 105 -20.10 -23.40 25.61
C PRO A 105 -20.23 -21.91 25.29
N ASP A 106 -19.94 -21.03 26.25
CA ASP A 106 -19.72 -19.61 25.99
C ASP A 106 -18.39 -19.43 25.24
N LEU A 107 -18.44 -18.76 24.09
CA LEU A 107 -17.29 -18.50 23.21
C LEU A 107 -17.22 -17.03 22.88
N ARG A 108 -16.07 -16.41 23.09
CA ARG A 108 -15.85 -14.98 22.80
C ARG A 108 -14.54 -14.80 22.04
N LYS A 109 -14.58 -14.07 20.93
CA LYS A 109 -13.44 -13.88 20.05
C LYS A 109 -13.22 -12.39 19.77
N MET A 110 -11.94 -11.99 19.73
CA MET A 110 -11.52 -10.66 19.30
C MET A 110 -10.12 -10.70 18.70
N LEU A 111 -9.71 -9.62 18.04
CA LEU A 111 -8.33 -9.43 17.60
C LEU A 111 -7.49 -8.84 18.73
N ILE A 112 -6.25 -9.32 18.87
CA ILE A 112 -5.23 -8.82 19.80
C ILE A 112 -3.94 -8.51 19.05
N PRO A 113 -3.10 -7.55 19.52
CA PRO A 113 -1.86 -7.15 18.84
C PRO A 113 -0.86 -8.29 18.72
N LEU A 114 -0.09 -8.29 17.62
CA LEU A 114 0.97 -9.29 17.36
C LEU A 114 2.21 -9.07 18.23
N GLY A 115 2.66 -7.84 18.41
CA GLY A 115 3.91 -7.46 19.07
C GLY A 115 4.71 -6.43 18.25
N PRO A 116 6.03 -6.29 18.48
CA PRO A 116 6.85 -5.33 17.75
C PRO A 116 6.79 -5.52 16.24
N VAL A 117 6.52 -4.44 15.50
CA VAL A 117 6.39 -4.38 14.05
C VAL A 117 7.59 -3.64 13.47
N VAL A 118 8.21 -4.18 12.43
CA VAL A 118 9.23 -3.47 11.66
C VAL A 118 8.58 -2.88 10.41
N VAL A 119 8.78 -1.59 10.18
CA VAL A 119 8.25 -0.87 9.02
C VAL A 119 9.40 -0.34 8.17
N PHE A 120 9.33 -0.58 6.87
CA PHE A 120 10.29 -0.08 5.90
C PHE A 120 9.67 1.10 5.14
N GLY A 121 10.33 2.26 5.17
CA GLY A 121 9.87 3.45 4.46
C GLY A 121 9.96 3.29 2.94
N ALA A 122 8.92 3.74 2.22
CA ALA A 122 8.91 3.79 0.76
C ALA A 122 9.68 5.01 0.23
N ALA A 123 10.26 4.91 -0.97
CA ALA A 123 11.02 6.00 -1.58
C ALA A 123 10.12 7.15 -2.10
N ASN A 124 9.00 6.80 -2.71
CA ASN A 124 8.16 7.71 -3.50
C ASN A 124 7.07 8.43 -2.70
N PHE A 125 6.93 8.11 -1.42
CA PHE A 125 6.01 8.77 -0.49
C PHE A 125 6.70 8.96 0.87
N PRO A 126 7.54 10.03 0.99
CA PRO A 126 8.40 10.25 2.16
C PRO A 126 7.63 10.49 3.46
N PHE A 127 6.33 10.77 3.41
CA PHE A 127 5.46 10.96 4.57
C PHE A 127 4.42 9.85 4.69
N ALA A 128 3.57 9.65 3.66
CA ALA A 128 2.36 8.82 3.76
C ALA A 128 2.64 7.31 3.84
N TYR A 129 3.77 6.84 3.28
CA TYR A 129 4.21 5.44 3.30
C TYR A 129 5.62 5.28 3.89
N SER A 130 5.99 6.17 4.81
CA SER A 130 7.27 6.14 5.47
C SER A 130 7.09 6.21 7.00
N THR A 131 7.92 6.95 7.70
CA THR A 131 8.15 6.94 9.14
C THR A 131 6.88 7.04 10.00
N ALA A 132 5.97 8.00 9.72
CA ALA A 132 4.68 8.14 10.38
C ALA A 132 3.51 7.79 9.45
N GLY A 133 3.77 6.97 8.43
CA GLY A 133 2.79 6.58 7.43
C GLY A 133 1.79 5.54 7.89
N GLY A 134 1.04 4.99 6.91
CA GLY A 134 -0.06 4.06 7.14
C GLY A 134 0.32 2.82 7.95
N ASP A 135 1.46 2.20 7.67
CA ASP A 135 1.88 0.99 8.38
C ASP A 135 2.18 1.27 9.86
N THR A 136 2.89 2.38 10.14
CA THR A 136 3.18 2.83 11.52
C THR A 136 1.88 3.15 12.26
N ALA A 137 0.96 3.90 11.65
CA ALA A 137 -0.32 4.25 12.25
C ALA A 137 -1.19 3.01 12.52
N CYS A 138 -1.28 2.08 11.57
CA CYS A 138 -1.99 0.81 11.73
C CYS A 138 -1.42 -0.05 12.87
N ALA A 139 -0.09 -0.12 12.99
CA ALA A 139 0.57 -0.87 14.04
C ALA A 139 0.31 -0.24 15.43
N PHE A 140 0.36 1.10 15.54
CA PHE A 140 0.01 1.79 16.80
C PHE A 140 -1.46 1.56 17.15
N ALA A 141 -2.38 1.67 16.20
CA ALA A 141 -3.81 1.40 16.43
C ALA A 141 -4.05 -0.03 16.94
N ALA A 142 -3.36 -1.01 16.36
CA ALA A 142 -3.44 -2.40 16.79
C ALA A 142 -2.89 -2.63 18.21
N GLY A 143 -2.02 -1.74 18.72
CA GLY A 143 -1.35 -1.87 20.01
C GLY A 143 0.06 -2.46 19.94
N CYS A 144 0.72 -2.25 18.81
CA CYS A 144 2.07 -2.73 18.52
C CYS A 144 3.09 -1.58 18.57
N PRO A 145 4.23 -1.72 19.25
CA PRO A 145 5.39 -0.86 19.06
C PRO A 145 5.95 -0.99 17.66
N VAL A 146 6.59 0.08 17.16
CA VAL A 146 7.09 0.16 15.80
C VAL A 146 8.58 0.48 15.76
N ILE A 147 9.31 -0.26 14.95
CA ILE A 147 10.69 0.06 14.59
C ILE A 147 10.68 0.40 13.08
N VAL A 148 11.01 1.65 12.75
CA VAL A 148 11.10 2.08 11.37
C VAL A 148 12.53 1.96 10.87
N LYS A 149 12.73 1.28 9.76
CA LYS A 149 13.95 1.34 8.97
C LYS A 149 13.76 2.42 7.90
N ALA A 150 14.45 3.54 8.05
CA ALA A 150 14.40 4.68 7.14
C ALA A 150 14.77 4.30 5.71
N HIS A 151 14.12 4.93 4.73
CA HIS A 151 14.58 4.82 3.36
C HIS A 151 15.83 5.71 3.15
N PRO A 152 16.93 5.19 2.59
CA PRO A 152 18.19 5.94 2.49
C PRO A 152 18.09 7.17 1.58
N ALA A 153 17.16 7.20 0.62
CA ALA A 153 17.00 8.33 -0.31
C ALA A 153 16.40 9.58 0.33
N HIS A 154 15.73 9.47 1.51
CA HIS A 154 15.17 10.61 2.23
C HIS A 154 15.39 10.47 3.75
N ALA A 155 16.62 10.17 4.14
CA ALA A 155 16.97 9.84 5.52
C ALA A 155 16.82 11.02 6.49
N ARG A 156 17.14 12.27 6.07
CA ARG A 156 16.95 13.48 6.90
C ARG A 156 15.46 13.79 7.11
N THR A 157 14.66 13.67 6.06
CA THR A 157 13.21 13.79 6.12
C THR A 157 12.63 12.79 7.11
N SER A 158 13.05 11.53 7.02
CA SER A 158 12.63 10.45 7.93
C SER A 158 13.01 10.75 9.38
N GLU A 159 14.18 11.30 9.64
CA GLU A 159 14.64 11.71 10.97
C GLU A 159 13.79 12.83 11.57
N LEU A 160 13.45 13.86 10.79
CA LEU A 160 12.57 14.95 11.25
C LEU A 160 11.19 14.41 11.65
N VAL A 161 10.62 13.50 10.86
CA VAL A 161 9.34 12.86 11.18
C VAL A 161 9.47 11.94 12.40
N ALA A 162 10.57 11.20 12.54
CA ALA A 162 10.81 10.35 13.69
C ALA A 162 10.87 11.16 14.99
N ASN A 163 11.52 12.31 14.97
CA ASN A 163 11.59 13.22 16.12
C ASN A 163 10.19 13.73 16.53
N ALA A 164 9.29 13.98 15.56
CA ALA A 164 7.90 14.34 15.85
C ALA A 164 7.14 13.19 16.52
N VAL A 165 7.34 11.93 16.08
CA VAL A 165 6.74 10.74 16.72
C VAL A 165 7.27 10.58 18.13
N LEU A 166 8.58 10.71 18.37
CA LEU A 166 9.19 10.59 19.69
C LEU A 166 8.69 11.68 20.65
N LYS A 167 8.58 12.92 20.18
CA LYS A 167 8.03 14.02 20.96
C LYS A 167 6.57 13.79 21.35
N ALA A 168 5.75 13.28 20.41
CA ALA A 168 4.37 12.88 20.71
C ALA A 168 4.32 11.76 21.75
N ALA A 169 5.22 10.77 21.65
CA ALA A 169 5.31 9.66 22.59
C ALA A 169 5.66 10.15 24.02
N GLU A 170 6.60 11.07 24.14
CA GLU A 170 6.96 11.70 25.43
C GLU A 170 5.78 12.49 26.00
N ASN A 171 5.14 13.36 25.22
CA ASN A 171 3.99 14.17 25.63
C ASN A 171 2.81 13.30 26.10
N CYS A 172 2.58 12.16 25.47
CA CYS A 172 1.54 11.20 25.81
C CYS A 172 1.97 10.18 26.88
N LYS A 173 3.19 10.28 27.40
CA LYS A 173 3.76 9.33 28.40
C LYS A 173 3.68 7.87 27.91
N MET A 174 3.99 7.65 26.63
CA MET A 174 4.05 6.30 26.08
C MET A 174 5.23 5.51 26.66
N PRO A 175 5.15 4.17 26.72
CA PRO A 175 6.26 3.34 27.18
C PRO A 175 7.54 3.60 26.38
N ALA A 176 8.68 3.67 27.06
CA ALA A 176 9.98 3.74 26.38
C ALA A 176 10.15 2.55 25.43
N GLY A 177 10.54 2.80 24.17
CA GLY A 177 10.60 1.79 23.12
C GLY A 177 9.31 1.58 22.33
N ILE A 178 8.26 2.42 22.53
CA ILE A 178 7.05 2.41 21.68
C ILE A 178 7.37 2.66 20.20
N PHE A 179 8.40 3.44 19.96
CA PHE A 179 8.90 3.76 18.63
C PHE A 179 10.43 3.81 18.64
N ALA A 180 11.04 3.28 17.57
CA ALA A 180 12.47 3.41 17.28
C ALA A 180 12.66 3.69 15.80
N HIS A 181 13.75 4.40 15.47
CA HIS A 181 14.10 4.77 14.10
C HIS A 181 15.53 4.31 13.81
N MET A 182 15.71 3.57 12.71
CA MET A 182 16.97 2.95 12.32
C MET A 182 17.38 3.38 10.92
N HIS A 183 18.66 3.62 10.73
CA HIS A 183 19.25 3.87 9.43
C HIS A 183 19.94 2.63 8.88
N GLY A 184 19.96 2.49 7.56
CA GLY A 184 20.67 1.41 6.87
C GLY A 184 20.54 1.58 5.36
N ALA A 185 21.67 1.68 4.67
CA ALA A 185 21.71 1.82 3.22
C ALA A 185 21.67 0.47 2.50
N GLY A 186 22.26 -0.56 3.11
CA GLY A 186 22.32 -1.93 2.57
C GLY A 186 21.17 -2.83 3.09
N ASN A 187 21.36 -4.12 2.86
CA ASN A 187 20.42 -5.16 3.26
C ASN A 187 20.61 -5.61 4.71
N GLU A 188 21.78 -5.39 5.30
CA GLU A 188 22.22 -5.98 6.57
C GLU A 188 21.32 -5.56 7.73
N VAL A 189 21.00 -4.27 7.82
CA VAL A 189 20.08 -3.75 8.86
C VAL A 189 18.67 -4.31 8.68
N GLY A 190 18.19 -4.35 7.41
CA GLY A 190 16.88 -4.92 7.09
C GLY A 190 16.78 -6.39 7.43
N GLU A 191 17.79 -7.18 7.08
CA GLU A 191 17.85 -8.61 7.39
C GLU A 191 17.89 -8.85 8.90
N ALA A 192 18.74 -8.12 9.62
CA ALA A 192 18.84 -8.22 11.08
C ALA A 192 17.50 -7.93 11.77
N LEU A 193 16.81 -6.85 11.36
CA LEU A 193 15.49 -6.50 11.89
C LEU A 193 14.43 -7.57 11.61
N VAL A 194 14.34 -8.08 10.37
CA VAL A 194 13.36 -9.11 10.00
C VAL A 194 13.65 -10.43 10.70
N LYS A 195 14.91 -10.84 10.78
CA LYS A 195 15.31 -12.10 11.42
C LYS A 195 15.33 -12.03 12.96
N HIS A 196 15.24 -10.84 13.55
CA HIS A 196 15.28 -10.71 15.01
C HIS A 196 14.13 -11.47 15.70
N PRO A 197 14.39 -12.26 16.76
CA PRO A 197 13.37 -13.13 17.41
C PRO A 197 12.13 -12.39 17.93
N LEU A 198 12.30 -11.13 18.33
CA LEU A 198 11.22 -10.31 18.88
C LEU A 198 10.39 -9.59 17.83
N THR A 199 10.81 -9.55 16.56
CA THR A 199 9.97 -9.04 15.46
C THR A 199 8.78 -9.97 15.25
N LYS A 200 7.56 -9.40 15.17
CA LYS A 200 6.29 -10.15 15.07
C LYS A 200 5.55 -9.91 13.76
N ALA A 201 5.85 -8.84 13.06
CA ALA A 201 5.35 -8.58 11.71
C ALA A 201 6.24 -7.56 10.99
N VAL A 202 6.11 -7.50 9.68
CA VAL A 202 6.81 -6.53 8.82
C VAL A 202 5.77 -5.82 7.95
N GLY A 203 5.87 -4.48 7.84
CA GLY A 203 5.19 -3.64 6.87
C GLY A 203 6.20 -3.12 5.85
N PHE A 204 5.87 -3.20 4.58
CA PHE A 204 6.75 -2.78 3.48
C PHE A 204 5.95 -2.25 2.30
N THR A 205 6.42 -1.19 1.68
CA THR A 205 5.97 -0.72 0.36
C THR A 205 7.20 -0.44 -0.50
N GLY A 206 7.29 -1.05 -1.68
CA GLY A 206 8.44 -0.86 -2.56
C GLY A 206 8.52 -1.87 -3.72
N SER A 207 9.72 -2.15 -4.21
CA SER A 207 9.92 -3.06 -5.35
C SER A 207 9.58 -4.52 -5.01
N PHE A 208 9.22 -5.29 -6.04
CA PHE A 208 9.02 -6.73 -5.93
C PHE A 208 10.22 -7.45 -5.31
N LEU A 209 11.44 -7.13 -5.76
CA LEU A 209 12.65 -7.77 -5.24
C LEU A 209 12.85 -7.50 -3.74
N GLY A 210 12.60 -6.25 -3.31
CA GLY A 210 12.70 -5.88 -1.90
C GLY A 210 11.66 -6.60 -1.04
N GLY A 211 10.38 -6.53 -1.41
CA GLY A 211 9.31 -7.19 -0.66
C GLY A 211 9.44 -8.71 -0.62
N LYS A 212 9.80 -9.32 -1.75
CA LYS A 212 10.05 -10.78 -1.84
C LYS A 212 11.21 -11.20 -0.95
N GLN A 213 12.29 -10.43 -0.90
CA GLN A 213 13.44 -10.73 -0.03
C GLN A 213 13.07 -10.68 1.46
N LEU A 214 12.30 -9.66 1.88
CA LEU A 214 11.81 -9.57 3.26
C LEU A 214 10.88 -10.74 3.61
N PHE A 215 9.99 -11.10 2.69
CA PHE A 215 9.11 -12.25 2.83
C PHE A 215 9.89 -13.56 2.98
N ASP A 216 10.93 -13.77 2.17
CA ASP A 216 11.75 -14.97 2.24
C ASP A 216 12.53 -15.05 3.56
N TRP A 217 13.15 -13.94 4.02
CA TRP A 217 13.81 -13.91 5.34
C TRP A 217 12.85 -14.21 6.49
N ALA A 218 11.63 -13.67 6.44
CA ALA A 218 10.61 -13.90 7.46
C ALA A 218 10.18 -15.38 7.52
N ASN A 219 10.06 -16.04 6.35
CA ASN A 219 9.68 -17.44 6.26
C ASN A 219 10.82 -18.42 6.60
N GLN A 220 12.08 -18.01 6.46
CA GLN A 220 13.25 -18.80 6.85
C GLN A 220 13.48 -18.84 8.37
N ARG A 221 12.77 -18.03 9.15
CA ARG A 221 12.88 -18.03 10.62
C ARG A 221 12.38 -19.33 11.20
N ARG A 222 12.92 -19.75 12.36
CA ARG A 222 12.39 -20.89 13.14
C ARG A 222 10.89 -20.71 13.46
N ALA A 223 10.47 -19.48 13.75
CA ALA A 223 9.08 -19.09 13.91
C ALA A 223 8.76 -18.04 12.82
N PRO A 224 8.17 -18.44 11.69
CA PRO A 224 7.79 -17.49 10.63
C PRO A 224 6.87 -16.37 11.13
N ILE A 225 6.98 -15.21 10.51
CA ILE A 225 6.14 -14.05 10.81
C ILE A 225 5.48 -13.51 9.55
N PRO A 226 4.32 -12.86 9.66
CA PRO A 226 3.69 -12.22 8.51
C PRO A 226 4.53 -11.04 8.01
N VAL A 227 4.58 -10.91 6.68
CA VAL A 227 5.11 -9.75 5.96
C VAL A 227 3.99 -9.21 5.10
N PHE A 228 3.59 -7.99 5.37
CA PHE A 228 2.59 -7.26 4.59
C PHE A 228 3.33 -6.32 3.65
N ALA A 229 3.72 -6.86 2.51
CA ALA A 229 4.45 -6.13 1.48
C ALA A 229 3.50 -5.75 0.33
N GLU A 230 3.44 -4.46 0.01
CA GLU A 230 2.95 -3.94 -1.24
C GLU A 230 4.14 -3.81 -2.18
N MET A 231 4.01 -4.41 -3.37
CA MET A 231 5.13 -4.57 -4.31
C MET A 231 4.78 -3.97 -5.69
N SER A 232 5.37 -4.52 -6.74
CA SER A 232 5.19 -4.02 -8.11
C SER A 232 3.80 -4.27 -8.68
N SER A 233 3.31 -3.33 -9.50
CA SER A 233 2.06 -3.45 -10.26
C SER A 233 2.15 -2.67 -11.58
N ILE A 234 1.61 -3.22 -12.65
CA ILE A 234 1.52 -2.54 -13.97
C ILE A 234 0.15 -1.90 -14.21
N ASN A 235 -0.82 -2.13 -13.31
CA ASN A 235 -2.12 -1.47 -13.27
C ASN A 235 -2.86 -1.45 -14.62
N PRO A 236 -3.27 -2.59 -15.16
CA PRO A 236 -3.81 -2.70 -16.50
C PRO A 236 -5.08 -1.88 -16.69
N VAL A 237 -5.20 -1.28 -17.86
CA VAL A 237 -6.36 -0.50 -18.32
C VAL A 237 -6.96 -1.18 -19.53
N PHE A 238 -8.24 -1.51 -19.47
CA PHE A 238 -8.99 -2.15 -20.54
C PHE A 238 -9.87 -1.12 -21.22
N LEU A 239 -9.63 -0.88 -22.52
CA LEU A 239 -10.38 0.05 -23.36
C LEU A 239 -11.43 -0.71 -24.16
N LEU A 240 -12.71 -0.58 -23.79
CA LEU A 240 -13.78 -1.24 -24.53
C LEU A 240 -14.31 -0.40 -25.69
N PRO A 241 -14.79 -1.04 -26.78
CA PRO A 241 -15.00 -0.37 -28.06
C PRO A 241 -16.00 0.77 -28.04
N GLU A 242 -17.16 0.62 -27.39
CA GLU A 242 -18.18 1.68 -27.39
C GLU A 242 -17.73 2.91 -26.61
N LYS A 243 -17.07 2.69 -25.46
CA LYS A 243 -16.50 3.78 -24.66
C LYS A 243 -15.40 4.50 -25.42
N LEU A 244 -14.52 3.75 -26.06
CA LEU A 244 -13.42 4.34 -26.82
C LEU A 244 -13.96 5.17 -28.00
N LYS A 245 -14.87 4.63 -28.77
CA LYS A 245 -15.55 5.32 -29.87
C LYS A 245 -16.22 6.62 -29.44
N ALA A 246 -16.85 6.63 -28.26
CA ALA A 246 -17.59 7.80 -27.74
C ALA A 246 -16.68 8.92 -27.24
N SER A 247 -15.44 8.65 -26.81
CA SER A 247 -14.61 9.63 -26.10
C SER A 247 -13.10 9.41 -26.27
N VAL A 248 -12.65 8.97 -27.44
CA VAL A 248 -11.27 8.57 -27.70
C VAL A 248 -10.24 9.64 -27.30
N VAL A 249 -10.45 10.90 -27.69
CA VAL A 249 -9.53 12.01 -27.45
C VAL A 249 -9.45 12.33 -25.95
N ASP A 250 -10.59 12.34 -25.26
CA ASP A 250 -10.64 12.65 -23.83
C ASP A 250 -9.96 11.54 -23.01
N VAL A 251 -10.19 10.28 -23.37
CA VAL A 251 -9.54 9.12 -22.73
C VAL A 251 -8.03 9.16 -22.96
N ALA A 252 -7.57 9.45 -24.18
CA ALA A 252 -6.14 9.54 -24.46
C ALA A 252 -5.44 10.66 -23.65
N LYS A 253 -6.03 11.85 -23.57
CA LYS A 253 -5.52 12.95 -22.76
C LYS A 253 -5.54 12.64 -21.26
N LEU A 254 -6.59 12.00 -20.78
CA LEU A 254 -6.71 11.56 -19.38
C LEU A 254 -5.57 10.62 -19.01
N TYR A 255 -5.27 9.63 -19.87
CA TYR A 255 -4.19 8.67 -19.61
C TYR A 255 -2.79 9.26 -19.83
N ALA A 256 -2.61 10.19 -20.77
CA ALA A 256 -1.35 10.93 -20.87
C ALA A 256 -1.02 11.65 -19.55
N GLY A 257 -2.00 12.34 -18.97
CA GLY A 257 -1.85 12.98 -17.66
C GLY A 257 -1.58 12.01 -16.52
N SER A 258 -2.26 10.84 -16.50
CA SER A 258 -2.07 9.83 -15.46
C SER A 258 -0.69 9.16 -15.54
N ILE A 259 -0.23 8.78 -16.74
CA ILE A 259 1.08 8.13 -16.99
C ILE A 259 2.24 9.05 -16.59
N THR A 260 2.11 10.34 -16.82
CA THR A 260 3.19 11.31 -16.60
C THR A 260 3.14 12.01 -15.24
N LEU A 261 2.07 11.82 -14.46
CA LEU A 261 1.90 12.41 -13.15
C LEU A 261 3.08 12.05 -12.22
N GLY A 262 3.77 13.07 -11.68
CA GLY A 262 4.92 12.86 -10.79
C GLY A 262 6.02 12.00 -11.43
N VAL A 263 6.26 12.20 -12.72
CA VAL A 263 7.20 11.40 -13.52
C VAL A 263 6.85 9.91 -13.51
N GLY A 264 5.57 9.56 -13.45
CA GLY A 264 5.08 8.18 -13.42
C GLY A 264 5.47 7.36 -12.17
N GLN A 265 6.00 7.99 -11.13
CA GLN A 265 6.54 7.31 -9.94
C GLN A 265 5.47 7.03 -8.89
N PHE A 266 4.37 6.40 -9.31
CA PHE A 266 3.27 5.93 -8.46
C PHE A 266 3.14 4.41 -8.55
N CYS A 267 2.87 3.75 -7.42
CA CYS A 267 2.57 2.31 -7.39
C CYS A 267 1.33 1.95 -8.25
N THR A 268 0.46 2.92 -8.51
CA THR A 268 -0.72 2.79 -9.36
C THR A 268 -0.58 3.47 -10.73
N ASN A 269 0.64 3.68 -11.22
CA ASN A 269 0.84 4.20 -12.59
C ASN A 269 0.27 3.21 -13.62
N PRO A 270 -0.54 3.66 -14.63
CA PRO A 270 -1.08 2.77 -15.66
C PRO A 270 0.02 2.37 -16.67
N GLY A 271 0.77 1.34 -16.32
CA GLY A 271 1.88 0.81 -17.14
C GLY A 271 1.46 -0.09 -18.29
N LEU A 272 0.20 -0.53 -18.32
CA LEU A 272 -0.35 -1.38 -19.38
C LEU A 272 -1.73 -0.89 -19.82
N ILE A 273 -1.93 -0.76 -21.14
CA ILE A 273 -3.22 -0.39 -21.74
C ILE A 273 -3.57 -1.47 -22.76
N ILE A 274 -4.79 -1.97 -22.76
CA ILE A 274 -5.23 -3.10 -23.59
C ILE A 274 -6.46 -2.67 -24.37
N GLY A 275 -6.46 -2.81 -25.69
CA GLY A 275 -7.58 -2.45 -26.54
C GLY A 275 -7.71 -3.36 -27.75
N ILE A 276 -8.92 -3.40 -28.34
CA ILE A 276 -9.16 -4.13 -29.61
C ILE A 276 -8.64 -3.29 -30.76
N ASP A 277 -7.80 -3.88 -31.62
CA ASP A 277 -7.15 -3.20 -32.74
C ASP A 277 -8.17 -2.80 -33.81
N ASN A 278 -8.45 -1.51 -33.87
CA ASN A 278 -9.38 -0.87 -34.80
C ASN A 278 -9.05 0.63 -34.96
N GLU A 279 -9.80 1.34 -35.79
CA GLU A 279 -9.58 2.78 -36.03
C GLU A 279 -9.66 3.64 -34.78
N ASP A 280 -10.52 3.30 -33.81
CA ASP A 280 -10.66 4.05 -32.56
C ASP A 280 -9.43 3.85 -31.67
N LEU A 281 -8.89 2.62 -31.57
CA LEU A 281 -7.64 2.37 -30.84
C LEU A 281 -6.45 3.05 -31.50
N GLU A 282 -6.39 3.05 -32.83
CA GLU A 282 -5.34 3.75 -33.57
C GLU A 282 -5.39 5.27 -33.30
N MET A 283 -6.58 5.87 -33.30
CA MET A 283 -6.76 7.29 -32.96
C MET A 283 -6.37 7.57 -31.48
N PHE A 284 -6.69 6.64 -30.58
CA PHE A 284 -6.26 6.74 -29.17
C PHE A 284 -4.74 6.76 -29.05
N ILE A 285 -4.05 5.81 -29.71
CA ILE A 285 -2.59 5.69 -29.71
C ILE A 285 -1.93 6.94 -30.27
N GLN A 286 -2.43 7.45 -31.40
CA GLN A 286 -1.92 8.67 -32.03
C GLN A 286 -2.09 9.89 -31.10
N THR A 287 -3.30 10.06 -30.54
CA THR A 287 -3.58 11.18 -29.63
C THR A 287 -2.74 11.09 -28.36
N LEU A 288 -2.64 9.89 -27.74
CA LEU A 288 -1.78 9.66 -26.59
C LEU A 288 -0.32 9.97 -26.91
N GLY A 289 0.18 9.49 -28.05
CA GLY A 289 1.55 9.75 -28.52
C GLY A 289 1.86 11.22 -28.68
N GLU A 290 0.93 12.02 -29.23
CA GLU A 290 1.09 13.46 -29.36
C GLU A 290 1.15 14.20 -28.01
N GLU A 291 0.34 13.80 -27.04
CA GLU A 291 0.39 14.37 -25.69
C GLU A 291 1.70 13.99 -24.98
N ILE A 292 2.19 12.79 -25.14
CA ILE A 292 3.47 12.31 -24.60
C ILE A 292 4.65 13.09 -25.17
N LYS A 293 4.69 13.33 -26.49
CA LYS A 293 5.73 14.13 -27.15
C LYS A 293 5.87 15.53 -26.56
N LYS A 294 4.73 16.17 -26.20
CA LYS A 294 4.67 17.51 -25.60
C LYS A 294 5.06 17.55 -24.13
N THR A 295 5.03 16.39 -23.46
CA THR A 295 5.33 16.32 -22.01
C THR A 295 6.83 16.30 -21.79
N SER A 296 7.37 17.29 -21.07
CA SER A 296 8.78 17.35 -20.74
C SER A 296 9.21 16.21 -19.79
N PRO A 297 10.45 15.72 -19.92
CA PRO A 297 11.05 14.86 -18.89
C PRO A 297 11.04 15.55 -17.52
N GLY A 298 11.08 14.76 -16.47
CA GLY A 298 11.13 15.27 -15.12
C GLY A 298 12.14 14.54 -14.26
N GLU A 299 12.65 15.21 -13.22
CA GLU A 299 13.62 14.65 -12.32
C GLU A 299 13.02 13.50 -11.50
N MET A 300 13.73 12.37 -11.46
CA MET A 300 13.30 11.19 -10.72
C MET A 300 13.82 11.26 -9.27
N LEU A 301 13.14 10.57 -8.37
CA LEU A 301 13.35 10.62 -6.92
C LEU A 301 14.82 10.45 -6.49
N HIS A 302 15.54 9.57 -7.12
CA HIS A 302 16.98 9.37 -6.89
C HIS A 302 17.62 8.57 -8.02
N THR A 303 18.92 8.64 -8.11
CA THR A 303 19.72 7.99 -9.17
C THR A 303 19.45 6.49 -9.33
N GLY A 304 19.12 5.77 -8.25
CA GLY A 304 18.83 4.33 -8.32
C GLY A 304 17.52 4.05 -9.07
N ILE A 305 16.46 4.83 -8.80
CA ILE A 305 15.19 4.72 -9.54
C ILE A 305 15.40 5.14 -11.00
N PHE A 306 16.12 6.22 -11.26
CA PHE A 306 16.43 6.66 -12.63
C PHE A 306 17.14 5.56 -13.44
N LYS A 307 18.22 4.97 -12.90
CA LYS A 307 18.95 3.88 -13.56
C LYS A 307 18.03 2.68 -13.86
N ASN A 308 17.24 2.27 -12.87
CA ASN A 308 16.27 1.19 -13.05
C ASN A 308 15.24 1.50 -14.12
N TYR A 309 14.69 2.73 -14.16
CA TYR A 309 13.76 3.17 -15.19
C TYR A 309 14.39 3.08 -16.59
N VAL A 310 15.57 3.66 -16.78
CA VAL A 310 16.28 3.65 -18.08
C VAL A 310 16.56 2.22 -18.55
N GLU A 311 17.05 1.36 -17.67
CA GLU A 311 17.38 -0.02 -17.96
C GLU A 311 16.12 -0.85 -18.29
N ARG A 312 15.08 -0.75 -17.47
CA ARG A 312 13.82 -1.48 -17.67
C ARG A 312 13.10 -1.02 -18.93
N ARG A 313 13.04 0.29 -19.17
CA ARG A 313 12.47 0.85 -20.40
C ARG A 313 13.23 0.36 -21.63
N ALA A 314 14.57 0.45 -21.64
CA ALA A 314 15.38 -0.01 -22.75
C ALA A 314 15.19 -1.51 -23.01
N ASN A 315 15.13 -2.31 -21.96
CA ASN A 315 14.87 -3.75 -22.06
C ASN A 315 13.47 -4.02 -22.68
N ALA A 316 12.42 -3.33 -22.22
CA ALA A 316 11.07 -3.50 -22.78
C ALA A 316 11.01 -3.09 -24.26
N LEU A 317 11.61 -1.97 -24.63
CA LEU A 317 11.64 -1.47 -26.02
C LEU A 317 12.49 -2.32 -26.97
N SER A 318 13.44 -3.09 -26.47
CA SER A 318 14.29 -3.98 -27.29
C SER A 318 13.66 -5.34 -27.58
N GLN A 319 12.46 -5.62 -27.04
CA GLN A 319 11.81 -6.91 -27.27
C GLN A 319 11.23 -7.01 -28.67
N GLU A 320 11.21 -8.21 -29.21
CA GLU A 320 10.63 -8.49 -30.53
C GLU A 320 9.15 -8.12 -30.58
N ASN A 321 8.70 -7.50 -31.67
CA ASN A 321 7.32 -7.02 -31.87
C ASN A 321 6.87 -5.94 -30.87
N VAL A 322 7.80 -5.18 -30.30
CA VAL A 322 7.53 -3.96 -29.56
C VAL A 322 7.93 -2.76 -30.42
N GLU A 323 7.01 -1.84 -30.60
CA GLU A 323 7.20 -0.60 -31.35
C GLU A 323 7.13 0.61 -30.41
N THR A 324 8.12 1.50 -30.50
CA THR A 324 8.05 2.80 -29.80
C THR A 324 7.12 3.74 -30.55
N ILE A 325 6.00 4.11 -29.93
CA ILE A 325 5.01 5.03 -30.49
C ILE A 325 5.43 6.48 -30.32
N ALA A 326 5.83 6.84 -29.10
CA ALA A 326 6.25 8.21 -28.79
C ALA A 326 7.20 8.25 -27.62
N THR A 327 8.08 9.22 -27.66
CA THR A 327 8.91 9.67 -26.52
C THR A 327 8.85 11.20 -26.50
N SER A 328 9.05 11.82 -25.34
CA SER A 328 9.18 13.27 -25.21
C SER A 328 10.10 13.85 -26.28
N GLU A 329 9.69 14.96 -26.89
CA GLU A 329 10.52 15.71 -27.85
C GLU A 329 11.64 16.53 -27.16
N THR A 330 11.51 16.74 -25.86
CA THR A 330 12.53 17.40 -25.05
C THR A 330 13.58 16.38 -24.61
N GLU A 331 14.86 16.65 -24.89
CA GLU A 331 15.97 15.82 -24.44
C GLU A 331 16.04 15.84 -22.90
N PRO A 332 16.10 14.66 -22.25
CA PRO A 332 16.20 14.58 -20.80
C PRO A 332 17.57 15.04 -20.29
N LEU A 333 17.57 15.77 -19.18
CA LEU A 333 18.78 16.04 -18.42
C LEU A 333 19.20 14.82 -17.58
N LEU A 334 20.31 14.96 -16.85
CA LEU A 334 20.77 13.91 -15.94
C LEU A 334 19.71 13.63 -14.86
N ASN A 335 19.39 12.37 -14.63
CA ASN A 335 18.36 11.86 -13.70
C ASN A 335 16.91 12.21 -14.09
N GLU A 336 16.64 12.68 -15.29
CA GLU A 336 15.29 12.90 -15.76
C GLU A 336 14.70 11.69 -16.50
N GLY A 337 13.49 11.29 -16.11
CA GLY A 337 12.71 10.24 -16.79
C GLY A 337 11.95 10.82 -17.98
N ALA A 338 12.26 10.36 -19.19
CA ALA A 338 11.58 10.78 -20.40
C ALA A 338 10.28 9.96 -20.59
N PRO A 339 9.09 10.60 -20.67
CA PRO A 339 7.82 9.92 -20.99
C PRO A 339 7.92 9.11 -22.28
N THR A 340 7.46 7.87 -22.24
CA THR A 340 7.56 6.95 -23.36
C THR A 340 6.34 6.04 -23.45
N ILE A 341 5.77 5.92 -24.67
CA ILE A 341 4.71 4.97 -24.98
C ILE A 341 5.24 3.99 -26.02
N ALA A 342 4.98 2.72 -25.79
CA ALA A 342 5.22 1.64 -26.75
C ALA A 342 3.94 0.89 -27.07
N SER A 343 3.92 0.12 -28.14
CA SER A 343 2.86 -0.84 -28.41
C SER A 343 3.43 -2.21 -28.76
N ALA A 344 2.63 -3.25 -28.52
CA ALA A 344 2.91 -4.62 -28.92
C ALA A 344 1.61 -5.34 -29.26
N THR A 345 1.72 -6.47 -29.99
CA THR A 345 0.58 -7.36 -30.20
C THR A 345 0.27 -8.16 -28.95
N ALA A 346 -0.98 -8.60 -28.78
CA ALA A 346 -1.37 -9.51 -27.70
C ALA A 346 -0.49 -10.77 -27.65
N GLN A 347 -0.17 -11.33 -28.82
CA GLN A 347 0.67 -12.53 -28.91
C GLN A 347 2.11 -12.28 -28.43
N ALA A 348 2.69 -11.09 -28.71
CA ALA A 348 4.00 -10.71 -28.18
C ALA A 348 3.98 -10.60 -26.65
N PHE A 349 2.93 -10.00 -26.10
CA PHE A 349 2.76 -9.91 -24.64
C PHE A 349 2.61 -11.28 -24.01
N ILE A 350 1.70 -12.13 -24.50
CA ILE A 350 1.44 -13.47 -23.95
C ILE A 350 2.71 -14.33 -23.90
N ASN A 351 3.55 -14.26 -24.94
CA ASN A 351 4.72 -15.11 -25.07
C ASN A 351 5.99 -14.55 -24.40
N ASN A 352 5.99 -13.30 -23.95
CA ASN A 352 7.19 -12.65 -23.43
C ASN A 352 6.99 -12.07 -22.03
N PRO A 353 7.40 -12.79 -20.96
CA PRO A 353 7.26 -12.34 -19.58
C PRO A 353 8.04 -11.04 -19.24
N VAL A 354 8.97 -10.59 -20.09
CA VAL A 354 9.63 -9.30 -19.90
C VAL A 354 8.64 -8.14 -19.99
N LEU A 355 7.61 -8.28 -20.85
CA LEU A 355 6.56 -7.27 -21.06
C LEU A 355 5.56 -7.21 -19.90
N HIS A 356 5.54 -8.20 -19.00
CA HIS A 356 4.70 -8.22 -17.79
C HIS A 356 5.34 -7.46 -16.62
N GLN A 357 6.61 -7.03 -16.75
CA GLN A 357 7.35 -6.40 -15.67
C GLN A 357 7.05 -4.91 -15.59
N GLU A 358 6.95 -4.41 -14.36
CA GLU A 358 6.81 -2.97 -14.11
C GLU A 358 8.04 -2.19 -14.60
N VAL A 359 7.79 -1.11 -15.33
CA VAL A 359 8.76 -0.07 -15.66
C VAL A 359 8.39 1.16 -14.82
N PHE A 360 8.97 1.27 -13.63
CA PHE A 360 8.60 2.31 -12.66
C PHE A 360 9.08 3.69 -13.10
N GLY A 361 8.16 4.47 -13.69
CA GLY A 361 8.41 5.77 -14.29
C GLY A 361 7.34 6.11 -15.34
N PRO A 362 7.51 7.16 -16.15
CA PRO A 362 6.53 7.65 -17.11
C PRO A 362 6.51 6.78 -18.40
N TYR A 363 6.12 5.53 -18.25
CA TYR A 363 6.07 4.52 -19.32
C TYR A 363 4.72 3.82 -19.33
N SER A 364 4.21 3.50 -20.51
CA SER A 364 3.08 2.59 -20.69
C SER A 364 3.21 1.79 -21.98
N LEU A 365 2.77 0.53 -21.94
CA LEU A 365 2.72 -0.38 -23.07
C LEU A 365 1.26 -0.55 -23.52
N VAL A 366 0.97 -0.30 -24.80
CA VAL A 366 -0.35 -0.52 -25.39
C VAL A 366 -0.36 -1.89 -26.07
N ILE A 367 -1.28 -2.76 -25.66
CA ILE A 367 -1.49 -4.09 -26.25
C ILE A 367 -2.64 -4.02 -27.23
N ARG A 368 -2.37 -4.41 -28.47
CA ARG A 368 -3.33 -4.53 -29.55
C ARG A 368 -3.87 -5.97 -29.61
N CYS A 369 -5.16 -6.15 -29.33
CA CYS A 369 -5.86 -7.42 -29.40
C CYS A 369 -6.71 -7.47 -30.67
N ASN A 370 -6.75 -8.59 -31.36
CA ASN A 370 -7.59 -8.78 -32.54
C ASN A 370 -9.09 -8.73 -32.20
N ASP A 371 -9.45 -9.26 -31.04
CA ASP A 371 -10.82 -9.36 -30.55
C ASP A 371 -10.88 -9.49 -29.03
N LEU A 372 -12.09 -9.68 -28.50
CA LEU A 372 -12.34 -9.84 -27.08
C LEU A 372 -11.76 -11.14 -26.51
N ASP A 373 -11.76 -12.22 -27.26
CA ASP A 373 -11.22 -13.50 -26.79
C ASP A 373 -9.70 -13.39 -26.57
N GLU A 374 -9.00 -12.70 -27.47
CA GLU A 374 -7.58 -12.43 -27.30
C GLU A 374 -7.31 -11.44 -26.15
N MET A 375 -8.18 -10.44 -25.90
CA MET A 375 -8.11 -9.58 -24.71
C MET A 375 -8.28 -10.39 -23.41
N ILE A 376 -9.18 -11.36 -23.38
CA ILE A 376 -9.33 -12.29 -22.27
C ILE A 376 -8.06 -13.13 -22.10
N ASP A 377 -7.47 -13.60 -23.20
CA ASP A 377 -6.25 -14.39 -23.12
C ASP A 377 -5.05 -13.56 -22.60
N VAL A 378 -4.93 -12.30 -23.01
CA VAL A 378 -3.97 -11.35 -22.40
C VAL A 378 -4.22 -11.24 -20.88
N THR A 379 -5.49 -11.09 -20.46
CA THR A 379 -5.85 -10.94 -19.04
C THR A 379 -5.42 -12.15 -18.21
N LYS A 380 -5.54 -13.36 -18.74
CA LYS A 380 -5.10 -14.60 -18.06
C LYS A 380 -3.59 -14.69 -17.85
N HIS A 381 -2.80 -13.91 -18.59
CA HIS A 381 -1.34 -13.87 -18.47
C HIS A 381 -0.87 -12.70 -17.59
N ILE A 382 -1.79 -11.87 -17.09
CA ILE A 382 -1.50 -10.83 -16.12
C ILE A 382 -1.48 -11.45 -14.72
N GLU A 383 -0.37 -11.30 -14.01
CA GLU A 383 -0.26 -11.66 -12.60
C GLU A 383 -1.06 -10.68 -11.72
N GLY A 384 -1.09 -10.89 -10.41
CA GLY A 384 -1.83 -10.03 -9.48
C GLY A 384 -1.39 -8.56 -9.52
N GLN A 385 -2.37 -7.65 -9.48
CA GLN A 385 -2.22 -6.21 -9.62
C GLN A 385 -2.85 -5.46 -8.43
N LEU A 386 -2.35 -4.25 -8.13
CA LEU A 386 -3.01 -3.35 -7.18
C LEU A 386 -4.34 -2.85 -7.72
N THR A 387 -4.35 -2.46 -8.99
CA THR A 387 -5.56 -1.96 -9.66
C THR A 387 -5.74 -2.54 -11.04
N ALA A 388 -6.97 -2.62 -11.48
CA ALA A 388 -7.33 -2.70 -12.90
C ALA A 388 -8.39 -1.63 -13.20
N THR A 389 -8.35 -1.05 -14.40
CA THR A 389 -9.31 -0.05 -14.82
C THR A 389 -10.03 -0.49 -16.07
N LEU A 390 -11.36 -0.36 -16.06
CA LEU A 390 -12.22 -0.61 -17.22
C LEU A 390 -12.74 0.72 -17.74
N MET A 391 -12.46 1.04 -18.99
CA MET A 391 -13.07 2.14 -19.73
C MET A 391 -14.20 1.58 -20.57
N ALA A 392 -15.44 1.72 -20.12
CA ALA A 392 -16.59 1.03 -20.67
C ALA A 392 -17.88 1.85 -20.59
N THR A 393 -18.81 1.63 -21.51
CA THR A 393 -20.21 2.00 -21.38
C THR A 393 -20.97 0.91 -20.61
N GLU A 394 -22.21 1.18 -20.21
CA GLU A 394 -23.08 0.13 -19.65
C GLU A 394 -23.32 -1.03 -20.63
N ASN A 395 -23.40 -0.74 -21.93
CA ASN A 395 -23.63 -1.73 -22.95
C ASN A 395 -22.36 -2.60 -23.18
N ASP A 396 -21.17 -1.98 -23.16
CA ASP A 396 -19.92 -2.72 -23.12
C ASP A 396 -19.89 -3.73 -21.95
N MET A 397 -20.26 -3.29 -20.74
CA MET A 397 -20.25 -4.15 -19.57
C MET A 397 -21.25 -5.30 -19.67
N ARG A 398 -22.48 -5.04 -20.18
CA ARG A 398 -23.49 -6.11 -20.39
C ARG A 398 -23.03 -7.14 -21.42
N SER A 399 -22.31 -6.70 -22.46
CA SER A 399 -21.86 -7.56 -23.55
C SER A 399 -20.63 -8.38 -23.23
N HIS A 400 -19.83 -7.94 -22.24
CA HIS A 400 -18.49 -8.48 -21.97
C HIS A 400 -18.29 -9.01 -20.53
N GLY A 401 -19.35 -9.55 -19.92
CA GLY A 401 -19.34 -10.04 -18.54
C GLY A 401 -18.21 -11.03 -18.22
N LYS A 402 -17.85 -11.90 -19.17
CA LYS A 402 -16.74 -12.84 -19.00
C LYS A 402 -15.39 -12.15 -18.80
N LEU A 403 -15.12 -11.05 -19.48
CA LEU A 403 -13.90 -10.27 -19.30
C LEU A 403 -13.85 -9.67 -17.89
N LEU A 404 -14.99 -9.17 -17.38
CA LEU A 404 -15.06 -8.59 -16.04
C LEU A 404 -14.67 -9.62 -14.97
N GLU A 405 -15.15 -10.87 -15.08
CA GLU A 405 -14.80 -11.96 -14.18
C GLU A 405 -13.27 -12.20 -14.13
N TYR A 406 -12.59 -12.23 -15.29
CA TYR A 406 -11.12 -12.38 -15.30
C TYR A 406 -10.37 -11.17 -14.75
N ILE A 407 -10.90 -9.95 -14.94
CA ILE A 407 -10.28 -8.73 -14.37
C ILE A 407 -10.39 -8.74 -12.83
N GLU A 408 -11.53 -9.19 -12.27
CA GLU A 408 -11.72 -9.32 -10.82
C GLU A 408 -10.69 -10.25 -10.16
N GLU A 409 -10.29 -11.32 -10.84
CA GLU A 409 -9.32 -12.29 -10.33
C GLU A 409 -7.89 -11.71 -10.20
N VAL A 410 -7.55 -10.68 -10.98
CA VAL A 410 -6.19 -10.16 -11.03
C VAL A 410 -5.95 -8.86 -10.27
N CYS A 411 -6.98 -8.21 -9.71
CA CYS A 411 -6.79 -6.91 -9.08
C CYS A 411 -7.39 -6.79 -7.68
N GLY A 412 -6.85 -5.86 -6.89
CA GLY A 412 -7.42 -5.52 -5.58
C GLY A 412 -8.45 -4.40 -5.66
N ARG A 413 -8.28 -3.43 -6.58
CA ARG A 413 -9.21 -2.32 -6.81
C ARG A 413 -9.61 -2.27 -8.28
N PHE A 414 -10.88 -2.54 -8.55
CA PHE A 414 -11.47 -2.49 -9.88
C PHE A 414 -12.12 -1.12 -10.12
N ILE A 415 -11.62 -0.37 -11.09
CA ILE A 415 -12.01 1.03 -11.37
C ILE A 415 -12.82 1.09 -12.66
N LEU A 416 -13.92 1.84 -12.66
CA LEU A 416 -14.72 2.10 -13.85
C LEU A 416 -14.56 3.57 -14.27
N ASN A 417 -14.20 3.80 -15.54
CA ASN A 417 -14.16 5.11 -16.20
C ASN A 417 -13.34 6.18 -15.45
N GLY A 418 -12.22 5.78 -14.84
CA GLY A 418 -11.34 6.67 -14.11
C GLY A 418 -9.86 6.40 -14.43
N VAL A 419 -8.97 6.90 -13.59
CA VAL A 419 -7.54 6.60 -13.64
C VAL A 419 -7.12 5.93 -12.33
N PRO A 420 -6.13 5.04 -12.35
CA PRO A 420 -5.69 4.32 -11.16
C PRO A 420 -4.87 5.19 -10.19
N THR A 421 -4.26 6.27 -10.68
CA THR A 421 -3.49 7.22 -9.88
C THR A 421 -4.39 7.95 -8.87
N GLY A 422 -3.96 7.95 -7.61
CA GLY A 422 -4.75 8.46 -6.49
C GLY A 422 -5.46 7.36 -5.71
N VAL A 423 -5.34 7.44 -4.37
CA VAL A 423 -5.91 6.47 -3.43
C VAL A 423 -6.59 7.24 -2.30
N GLU A 424 -7.90 7.04 -2.14
CA GLU A 424 -8.67 7.62 -1.05
C GLU A 424 -8.41 6.86 0.25
N VAL A 425 -8.41 7.57 1.39
CA VAL A 425 -8.27 6.96 2.71
C VAL A 425 -9.66 6.81 3.32
N CYS A 426 -10.26 5.64 3.17
CA CYS A 426 -11.58 5.33 3.71
C CYS A 426 -11.71 3.84 4.04
N LEU A 427 -12.78 3.47 4.77
CA LEU A 427 -13.00 2.08 5.21
C LEU A 427 -13.18 1.11 4.03
N SER A 428 -13.80 1.54 2.95
CA SER A 428 -14.06 0.71 1.77
C SER A 428 -12.88 0.63 0.78
N MET A 429 -11.74 1.27 1.09
CA MET A 429 -10.59 1.20 0.22
C MET A 429 -9.87 -0.14 0.34
N GLN A 430 -9.65 -0.79 -0.80
CA GLN A 430 -8.74 -1.91 -0.93
C GLN A 430 -7.53 -1.45 -1.75
N HIS A 431 -6.42 -1.18 -1.06
CA HIS A 431 -5.12 -0.93 -1.67
C HIS A 431 -4.22 -2.13 -1.36
N GLY A 432 -4.28 -3.09 -2.23
CA GLY A 432 -3.69 -4.40 -2.15
C GLY A 432 -4.03 -5.15 -3.43
N GLY A 433 -3.85 -6.46 -3.46
CA GLY A 433 -4.19 -7.28 -4.61
C GLY A 433 -3.55 -8.66 -4.53
N PRO A 434 -3.83 -9.57 -5.47
CA PRO A 434 -3.22 -10.88 -5.51
C PRO A 434 -1.69 -10.79 -5.69
N PHE A 435 -0.98 -11.85 -5.31
CA PHE A 435 0.47 -11.93 -5.57
C PHE A 435 0.74 -11.85 -7.09
N PRO A 436 1.74 -11.09 -7.54
CA PRO A 436 2.85 -10.47 -6.80
C PRO A 436 2.61 -9.02 -6.33
N ALA A 437 1.42 -8.43 -6.54
CA ALA A 437 1.17 -7.07 -6.08
C ALA A 437 1.29 -6.95 -4.55
N THR A 438 0.82 -7.95 -3.80
CA THR A 438 1.04 -8.04 -2.36
C THR A 438 1.38 -9.47 -1.92
N THR A 439 1.93 -9.58 -0.73
CA THR A 439 2.19 -10.89 -0.08
C THR A 439 0.95 -11.53 0.53
N ASP A 440 -0.12 -10.76 0.76
CA ASP A 440 -1.38 -11.26 1.30
C ASP A 440 -2.56 -10.41 0.82
N SER A 441 -3.31 -10.92 -0.15
CA SER A 441 -4.45 -10.23 -0.80
C SER A 441 -5.66 -9.98 0.11
N ARG A 442 -5.70 -10.57 1.30
CA ARG A 442 -6.79 -10.41 2.27
C ARG A 442 -6.76 -9.08 2.99
N PHE A 443 -5.67 -8.33 2.88
CA PHE A 443 -5.43 -7.09 3.60
C PHE A 443 -5.23 -5.91 2.66
N THR A 444 -5.46 -4.73 3.21
CA THR A 444 -5.21 -3.44 2.55
C THR A 444 -4.07 -2.69 3.24
N SER A 445 -3.28 -1.93 2.48
CA SER A 445 -2.28 -0.99 3.03
C SER A 445 -2.85 0.41 3.31
N VAL A 446 -4.07 0.71 2.84
CA VAL A 446 -4.75 1.99 3.02
C VAL A 446 -6.16 1.77 3.55
N GLY A 447 -6.59 2.63 4.48
CA GLY A 447 -7.89 2.55 5.14
C GLY A 447 -7.86 1.77 6.45
N ALA A 448 -8.91 1.92 7.26
CA ALA A 448 -8.95 1.44 8.64
C ALA A 448 -8.79 -0.08 8.80
N ASP A 449 -9.19 -0.85 7.77
CA ASP A 449 -8.99 -2.31 7.78
C ASP A 449 -7.52 -2.71 7.75
N GLY A 450 -6.61 -1.81 7.37
CA GLY A 450 -5.17 -2.01 7.48
C GLY A 450 -4.66 -2.29 8.91
N ILE A 451 -5.41 -1.88 9.94
CA ILE A 451 -5.10 -2.15 11.36
C ILE A 451 -5.04 -3.66 11.61
N LYS A 452 -5.92 -4.44 10.98
CA LYS A 452 -6.04 -5.89 11.15
C LYS A 452 -4.78 -6.66 10.77
N ARG A 453 -3.92 -6.09 9.92
CA ARG A 453 -2.63 -6.70 9.53
C ARG A 453 -1.73 -6.99 10.75
N PHE A 454 -1.79 -6.15 11.76
CA PHE A 454 -0.91 -6.23 12.93
C PHE A 454 -1.59 -6.84 14.17
N ALA A 455 -2.70 -7.55 13.95
CA ALA A 455 -3.46 -8.24 14.98
C ALA A 455 -3.74 -9.70 14.61
N ARG A 456 -4.07 -10.51 15.60
CA ARG A 456 -4.47 -11.92 15.43
C ARG A 456 -5.68 -12.25 16.29
N PRO A 457 -6.51 -13.21 15.88
CA PRO A 457 -7.63 -13.64 16.71
C PRO A 457 -7.18 -14.41 17.96
N ILE A 458 -7.95 -14.24 19.06
CA ILE A 458 -7.96 -15.10 20.23
C ILE A 458 -9.41 -15.44 20.58
N CYS A 459 -9.64 -16.67 21.03
CA CYS A 459 -10.95 -17.11 21.51
C CYS A 459 -10.86 -17.46 23.00
N TYR A 460 -11.79 -16.93 23.78
CA TYR A 460 -12.00 -17.23 25.21
C TYR A 460 -13.20 -18.18 25.32
N GLN A 461 -13.00 -19.33 25.96
CA GLN A 461 -14.07 -20.33 26.16
C GLN A 461 -14.36 -20.52 27.64
N ASN A 462 -15.62 -20.32 28.06
CA ASN A 462 -16.09 -20.49 29.45
C ASN A 462 -15.36 -19.63 30.48
N TRP A 463 -14.90 -18.41 30.08
CA TRP A 463 -14.28 -17.48 31.00
C TRP A 463 -15.32 -16.71 31.80
N SER A 464 -15.06 -16.50 33.10
CA SER A 464 -15.88 -15.61 33.92
C SER A 464 -15.78 -14.17 33.41
N ASN A 465 -16.91 -13.49 33.32
CA ASN A 465 -17.04 -12.17 32.72
C ASN A 465 -16.07 -11.11 33.29
N GLU A 466 -15.77 -11.20 34.61
CA GLU A 466 -14.86 -10.26 35.29
C GLU A 466 -13.40 -10.32 34.78
N PHE A 467 -12.94 -11.49 34.27
CA PHE A 467 -11.59 -11.68 33.74
C PHE A 467 -11.45 -11.48 32.24
N LEU A 468 -12.55 -11.17 31.56
CA LEU A 468 -12.53 -10.89 30.13
C LEU A 468 -12.01 -9.48 29.83
N PRO A 469 -11.40 -9.25 28.65
CA PRO A 469 -11.15 -7.91 28.14
C PRO A 469 -12.46 -7.12 28.00
N ASP A 470 -12.38 -5.80 28.20
CA ASP A 470 -13.55 -4.90 28.18
C ASP A 470 -14.30 -4.94 26.85
N GLU A 471 -13.60 -5.25 25.76
CA GLU A 471 -14.14 -5.37 24.40
C GLU A 471 -15.21 -6.48 24.29
N ILE A 472 -15.11 -7.52 25.11
CA ILE A 472 -15.98 -8.70 25.05
C ILE A 472 -16.73 -9.01 26.37
N LYS A 473 -16.74 -8.08 27.33
CA LYS A 473 -17.56 -8.17 28.53
C LYS A 473 -19.05 -8.01 28.23
N ASN A 474 -19.89 -8.59 29.08
CA ASN A 474 -21.36 -8.48 28.94
C ASN A 474 -21.83 -7.02 28.91
N GLU A 475 -21.32 -6.19 29.80
CA GLU A 475 -21.71 -4.80 30.01
C GLU A 475 -21.37 -3.88 28.85
N ASN A 476 -20.44 -4.28 27.97
CA ASN A 476 -19.90 -3.45 26.90
C ASN A 476 -19.40 -2.07 27.38
N PRO A 477 -18.46 -2.01 28.30
CA PRO A 477 -18.06 -0.73 28.90
C PRO A 477 -17.46 0.27 27.91
N LEU A 478 -17.01 -0.20 26.73
CA LEU A 478 -16.47 0.62 25.66
C LEU A 478 -17.56 1.13 24.68
N GLY A 479 -18.77 0.61 24.76
CA GLY A 479 -19.87 0.98 23.84
C GLY A 479 -19.63 0.62 22.38
N ILE A 480 -18.70 -0.31 22.09
CA ILE A 480 -18.32 -0.69 20.72
C ILE A 480 -19.36 -1.63 20.10
N TRP A 481 -19.41 -1.62 18.76
CA TRP A 481 -20.22 -2.57 18.02
C TRP A 481 -19.59 -3.97 18.06
N ARG A 482 -20.43 -4.99 18.37
CA ARG A 482 -20.02 -6.40 18.50
C ARG A 482 -21.05 -7.30 17.83
N THR A 483 -20.66 -8.47 17.36
CA THR A 483 -21.60 -9.50 16.96
C THR A 483 -21.93 -10.37 18.17
N VAL A 484 -23.17 -10.38 18.60
CA VAL A 484 -23.67 -11.17 19.74
C VAL A 484 -24.73 -12.15 19.25
N ASN A 485 -24.46 -13.46 19.31
CA ASN A 485 -25.36 -14.51 18.83
C ASN A 485 -25.87 -14.18 17.42
N ASP A 486 -24.95 -13.96 16.48
CA ASP A 486 -25.16 -13.63 15.06
C ASP A 486 -25.86 -12.28 14.79
N LYS A 487 -26.06 -11.43 15.80
CA LYS A 487 -26.67 -10.10 15.66
C LYS A 487 -25.67 -9.00 16.00
N LEU A 488 -25.63 -7.96 15.18
CA LEU A 488 -24.84 -6.76 15.47
C LEU A 488 -25.50 -5.99 16.63
N SER A 489 -24.74 -5.64 17.67
CA SER A 489 -25.21 -4.95 18.87
C SER A 489 -24.10 -4.12 19.51
N ASN A 490 -24.45 -2.96 20.02
CA ASN A 490 -23.64 -2.16 20.93
C ASN A 490 -24.21 -2.12 22.36
N GLY A 491 -25.25 -2.89 22.63
CA GLY A 491 -25.86 -3.04 23.96
C GLY A 491 -25.11 -4.01 24.87
N SER A 492 -25.53 -4.05 26.15
CA SER A 492 -25.14 -5.08 27.11
C SER A 492 -25.85 -6.40 26.81
N ILE A 493 -25.23 -7.50 27.23
CA ILE A 493 -25.84 -8.85 27.25
C ILE A 493 -26.45 -9.04 28.60
N VAL A 494 -27.75 -9.34 28.63
CA VAL A 494 -28.53 -9.61 29.86
C VAL A 494 -28.45 -11.08 30.21
#